data_e0964fa9eef930e2d4b5fe73fd31900a
#
_entry.id   e0964fa9eef930e2d4b5fe73fd31900a
#
_cell.length_a   1.000
_cell.length_b   1.000
_cell.length_c   1.000
_cell.angle_alpha   90.00
_cell.angle_beta   90.00
_cell.angle_gamma   90.00
#
_symmetry.space_group_name_H-M   'P 1'
#
loop_
_entity.id
_entity.type
_entity.pdbx_description
1 polymer ?
#
loop_
_entity_poly.entity_id
_entity_poly.type
_entity_poly.pdbx_seq_one_letter_code
_entity_poly.pdbx_strand_id
1 'polypeptide(L)'
;KIEDVGDKLRSAGDKISGVGQKLLPVTAAVTGLGTAAVKTTADFDTAMSQVQATMGITKDAMSDLNGESVNTVEALRALAKQMGAETAFSASECADAMNYLALAGYDTQKIYDTLPIVLNLAAAGSIDLASASDMVTDAMSALGMKTGEAGTMVDQMSKTASTTNTSVSQLGEAILTIGATAKTIKGGTAELNTALGILANNGIKGAEGGTHLRNVILALQSPTDKAAACMEKLGVETYDSEGNMRSLNDILGDLNTGMDGMTSAEKQNIIASIFNKTDLAAVNSLLANTGDTWDSLQQSITESGGAAQQM
;
A
#
# COMPACT_ATOMS: atom_id res chain seq x y z
N LYS A 1 -0.05 -10.78 -35.48
CA LYS A 1 -0.34 -11.56 -34.24
C LYS A 1 0.29 -10.91 -32.99
N ILE A 2 1.53 -10.42 -33.03
CA ILE A 2 2.16 -9.70 -31.90
C ILE A 2 1.57 -8.29 -31.76
N GLU A 3 1.29 -7.61 -32.87
CA GLU A 3 0.57 -6.32 -32.88
C GLU A 3 -0.85 -6.45 -32.34
N ASP A 4 -1.55 -7.54 -32.65
CA ASP A 4 -2.91 -7.81 -32.22
C ASP A 4 -2.98 -8.10 -30.69
N VAL A 5 -1.95 -8.74 -30.13
CA VAL A 5 -1.82 -8.93 -28.67
C VAL A 5 -1.46 -7.59 -27.99
N GLY A 6 -0.60 -6.78 -28.62
CA GLY A 6 -0.25 -5.44 -28.13
C GLY A 6 -1.45 -4.48 -28.06
N ASP A 7 -2.32 -4.54 -29.07
CA ASP A 7 -3.52 -3.69 -29.13
C ASP A 7 -4.60 -4.16 -28.13
N LYS A 8 -4.70 -5.47 -27.89
CA LYS A 8 -5.58 -6.03 -26.84
C LYS A 8 -5.08 -5.72 -25.45
N LEU A 9 -3.78 -5.71 -25.22
CA LEU A 9 -3.15 -5.31 -23.97
C LEU A 9 -3.34 -3.81 -23.69
N ARG A 10 -3.26 -2.96 -24.72
CA ARG A 10 -3.61 -1.52 -24.60
C ARG A 10 -5.06 -1.33 -24.20
N SER A 11 -5.99 -2.05 -24.84
CA SER A 11 -7.42 -1.98 -24.54
C SER A 11 -7.74 -2.49 -23.13
N ALA A 12 -6.97 -3.44 -22.62
CA ALA A 12 -7.09 -3.92 -21.25
C ALA A 12 -6.53 -2.90 -20.26
N GLY A 13 -5.38 -2.29 -20.54
CA GLY A 13 -4.78 -1.19 -19.76
C GLY A 13 -5.71 0.02 -19.63
N ASP A 14 -6.42 0.37 -20.72
CA ASP A 14 -7.39 1.47 -20.71
C ASP A 14 -8.61 1.18 -19.83
N LYS A 15 -8.92 -0.09 -19.57
CA LYS A 15 -10.02 -0.51 -18.67
C LYS A 15 -9.62 -0.59 -17.21
N ILE A 16 -8.33 -0.66 -16.90
CA ILE A 16 -7.77 -0.58 -15.53
C ILE A 16 -7.73 0.89 -15.06
N SER A 17 -8.55 1.73 -15.65
CA SER A 17 -8.54 3.18 -15.47
C SER A 17 -9.05 3.66 -14.13
N GLY A 18 -8.18 3.67 -13.20
CA GLY A 18 -8.10 4.59 -12.07
C GLY A 18 -6.64 5.00 -11.88
N VAL A 19 -5.73 4.12 -12.29
CA VAL A 19 -4.27 4.34 -12.18
C VAL A 19 -3.62 4.62 -13.55
N GLY A 20 -4.26 4.19 -14.67
CA GLY A 20 -3.67 4.18 -16.01
C GLY A 20 -3.91 5.39 -16.91
N GLN A 21 -4.67 6.42 -16.49
CA GLN A 21 -5.08 7.49 -17.41
C GLN A 21 -4.00 8.51 -17.79
N LYS A 22 -2.74 8.34 -17.36
CA LYS A 22 -1.64 9.26 -17.71
C LYS A 22 -0.37 8.60 -18.27
N LEU A 23 -0.43 7.33 -18.62
CA LEU A 23 0.69 6.72 -19.38
C LEU A 23 0.52 7.05 -20.87
N LEU A 24 1.08 8.18 -21.29
CA LEU A 24 1.15 8.57 -22.69
C LEU A 24 2.09 7.64 -23.45
N PRO A 25 1.73 7.23 -24.68
CA PRO A 25 2.56 6.33 -25.47
C PRO A 25 3.85 7.06 -25.92
N VAL A 26 5.00 6.59 -25.46
CA VAL A 26 6.29 6.93 -26.08
C VAL A 26 6.52 5.94 -27.22
N THR A 27 5.94 6.25 -28.37
CA THR A 27 6.35 5.66 -29.64
C THR A 27 7.40 6.57 -30.28
N ALA A 28 8.68 6.35 -29.98
CA ALA A 28 9.76 6.80 -30.89
C ALA A 28 11.08 6.09 -30.56
N ALA A 29 11.60 5.46 -31.59
CA ALA A 29 13.02 5.19 -31.85
C ALA A 29 13.72 4.11 -30.98
N VAL A 30 13.53 2.85 -31.38
CA VAL A 30 14.58 1.83 -31.20
C VAL A 30 15.21 1.54 -32.57
N THR A 31 16.13 2.39 -33.00
CA THR A 31 17.08 2.07 -34.05
C THR A 31 18.48 2.29 -33.48
N GLY A 32 19.17 1.21 -33.19
CA GLY A 32 20.59 1.21 -32.93
C GLY A 32 21.07 0.71 -31.58
N LEU A 33 21.03 -0.59 -31.31
CA LEU A 33 21.90 -1.25 -30.34
C LEU A 33 22.06 -2.75 -30.67
N GLY A 34 23.06 -3.03 -31.49
CA GLY A 34 23.23 -4.37 -32.09
C GLY A 34 24.11 -5.36 -31.32
N THR A 35 24.48 -5.17 -30.05
CA THR A 35 25.32 -6.13 -29.32
C THR A 35 24.95 -6.30 -27.83
N ALA A 36 24.25 -5.36 -27.23
CA ALA A 36 23.67 -5.54 -25.89
C ALA A 36 22.40 -6.45 -25.92
N ALA A 37 21.76 -6.53 -27.10
CA ALA A 37 20.49 -7.24 -27.28
C ALA A 37 20.55 -8.76 -27.05
N VAL A 38 21.68 -9.42 -27.28
CA VAL A 38 21.76 -10.90 -27.20
C VAL A 38 21.83 -11.36 -25.73
N LYS A 39 22.55 -10.66 -24.88
CA LYS A 39 22.65 -11.01 -23.45
C LYS A 39 21.33 -10.72 -22.72
N THR A 40 20.73 -9.57 -23.00
CA THR A 40 19.43 -9.17 -22.44
C THR A 40 18.30 -10.10 -22.87
N THR A 41 18.37 -10.70 -24.06
CA THR A 41 17.35 -11.67 -24.52
C THR A 41 17.47 -12.99 -23.78
N ALA A 42 18.69 -13.50 -23.53
CA ALA A 42 18.89 -14.74 -22.78
C ALA A 42 18.49 -14.60 -21.31
N ASP A 43 18.79 -13.47 -20.69
CA ASP A 43 18.40 -13.17 -19.31
C ASP A 43 16.88 -13.06 -19.19
N PHE A 44 16.22 -12.40 -20.13
CA PHE A 44 14.76 -12.31 -20.19
C PHE A 44 14.09 -13.68 -20.38
N ASP A 45 14.62 -14.50 -21.30
CA ASP A 45 14.06 -15.85 -21.52
C ASP A 45 14.25 -16.75 -20.30
N THR A 46 15.33 -16.59 -19.55
CA THR A 46 15.57 -17.29 -18.30
C THR A 46 14.56 -16.85 -17.22
N ALA A 47 14.37 -15.56 -17.02
CA ALA A 47 13.41 -15.01 -16.05
C ALA A 47 11.97 -15.47 -16.40
N MET A 48 11.58 -15.40 -17.67
CA MET A 48 10.25 -15.88 -18.08
C MET A 48 10.08 -17.39 -17.95
N SER A 49 11.16 -18.19 -18.12
CA SER A 49 11.12 -19.63 -17.87
C SER A 49 10.92 -19.93 -16.37
N GLN A 50 11.49 -19.09 -15.49
CA GLN A 50 11.28 -19.18 -14.07
C GLN A 50 9.82 -18.88 -13.70
N VAL A 51 9.22 -17.82 -14.27
CA VAL A 51 7.78 -17.51 -14.09
C VAL A 51 6.91 -18.70 -14.50
N GLN A 52 7.17 -19.29 -15.67
CA GLN A 52 6.42 -20.48 -16.14
C GLN A 52 6.55 -21.66 -15.17
N ALA A 53 7.75 -21.93 -14.69
CA ALA A 53 8.02 -23.03 -13.75
C ALA A 53 7.29 -22.80 -12.42
N THR A 54 7.36 -21.57 -11.89
CA THR A 54 6.69 -21.19 -10.63
C THR A 54 5.17 -21.30 -10.73
N MET A 55 4.60 -20.83 -11.84
CA MET A 55 3.15 -20.93 -12.08
C MET A 55 2.70 -22.34 -12.48
N GLY A 56 3.62 -23.26 -12.82
CA GLY A 56 3.30 -24.60 -13.30
C GLY A 56 2.58 -24.62 -14.65
N ILE A 57 2.82 -23.62 -15.51
CA ILE A 57 2.15 -23.47 -16.80
C ILE A 57 2.98 -24.00 -17.96
N THR A 58 2.31 -24.56 -18.98
CA THR A 58 2.90 -25.02 -20.23
C THR A 58 2.89 -23.90 -21.28
N LYS A 59 3.61 -24.11 -22.39
CA LYS A 59 3.66 -23.14 -23.51
C LYS A 59 2.29 -22.84 -24.13
N ASP A 60 1.39 -23.82 -24.09
CA ASP A 60 0.05 -23.72 -24.67
C ASP A 60 -1.02 -23.36 -23.63
N ALA A 61 -0.61 -22.99 -22.40
CA ALA A 61 -1.52 -22.62 -21.35
C ALA A 61 -2.33 -21.37 -21.77
N MET A 62 -3.64 -21.43 -21.50
CA MET A 62 -4.57 -20.34 -21.80
C MET A 62 -5.07 -19.76 -20.47
N SER A 63 -5.21 -18.45 -20.42
CA SER A 63 -5.81 -17.71 -19.32
C SER A 63 -6.89 -16.76 -19.83
N ASP A 64 -7.86 -16.50 -19.00
CA ASP A 64 -8.81 -15.40 -19.21
C ASP A 64 -8.17 -14.11 -18.68
N LEU A 65 -8.01 -13.13 -19.56
CA LEU A 65 -7.60 -11.77 -19.19
C LEU A 65 -8.69 -10.80 -19.62
N ASN A 66 -9.37 -10.22 -18.66
CA ASN A 66 -10.45 -9.26 -18.88
C ASN A 66 -11.58 -9.81 -19.78
N GLY A 67 -11.90 -11.10 -19.69
CA GLY A 67 -12.93 -11.77 -20.49
C GLY A 67 -12.45 -12.22 -21.86
N GLU A 68 -11.16 -12.16 -22.16
CA GLU A 68 -10.57 -12.68 -23.40
C GLU A 68 -9.63 -13.86 -23.09
N SER A 69 -9.80 -14.96 -23.83
CA SER A 69 -8.90 -16.11 -23.72
C SER A 69 -7.62 -15.85 -24.50
N VAL A 70 -6.49 -15.79 -23.80
CA VAL A 70 -5.17 -15.49 -24.37
C VAL A 70 -4.16 -16.57 -24.02
N ASN A 71 -3.10 -16.72 -24.84
CA ASN A 71 -1.98 -17.54 -24.41
C ASN A 71 -1.26 -16.90 -23.23
N THR A 72 -1.22 -17.61 -22.11
CA THR A 72 -0.71 -17.11 -20.81
C THR A 72 0.75 -16.66 -20.91
N VAL A 73 1.59 -17.48 -21.53
CA VAL A 73 3.03 -17.18 -21.63
C VAL A 73 3.29 -15.96 -22.52
N GLU A 74 2.60 -15.88 -23.68
CA GLU A 74 2.73 -14.75 -24.59
C GLU A 74 2.23 -13.45 -23.93
N ALA A 75 1.12 -13.50 -23.19
CA ALA A 75 0.56 -12.35 -22.49
C ALA A 75 1.52 -11.83 -21.40
N LEU A 76 2.07 -12.71 -20.56
CA LEU A 76 3.03 -12.32 -19.52
C LEU A 76 4.33 -11.78 -20.13
N ARG A 77 4.85 -12.38 -21.22
CA ARG A 77 6.02 -11.87 -21.94
C ARG A 77 5.77 -10.49 -22.54
N ALA A 78 4.59 -10.27 -23.08
CA ALA A 78 4.19 -8.96 -23.62
C ALA A 78 4.11 -7.91 -22.52
N LEU A 79 3.50 -8.24 -21.38
CA LEU A 79 3.42 -7.37 -20.21
C LEU A 79 4.80 -7.00 -19.67
N ALA A 80 5.71 -7.97 -19.49
CA ALA A 80 7.08 -7.69 -19.03
C ALA A 80 7.84 -6.75 -19.95
N LYS A 81 7.71 -6.93 -21.28
CA LYS A 81 8.32 -6.04 -22.26
C LYS A 81 7.70 -4.65 -22.26
N GLN A 82 6.38 -4.55 -22.12
CA GLN A 82 5.68 -3.29 -22.01
C GLN A 82 6.15 -2.51 -20.78
N MET A 83 6.12 -3.14 -19.62
CA MET A 83 6.57 -2.52 -18.36
C MET A 83 8.05 -2.14 -18.42
N GLY A 84 8.89 -2.96 -19.05
CA GLY A 84 10.29 -2.64 -19.27
C GLY A 84 10.55 -1.46 -20.22
N ALA A 85 9.58 -1.11 -21.06
CA ALA A 85 9.64 0.06 -21.93
C ALA A 85 9.05 1.33 -21.30
N GLU A 86 8.13 1.16 -20.33
CA GLU A 86 7.35 2.25 -19.72
C GLU A 86 7.86 2.65 -18.32
N THR A 87 8.75 1.85 -17.72
CA THR A 87 9.27 2.08 -16.36
C THR A 87 10.79 2.16 -16.34
N ALA A 88 11.37 2.43 -15.18
CA ALA A 88 12.83 2.43 -14.98
C ALA A 88 13.45 1.02 -14.94
N PHE A 89 12.64 -0.02 -14.97
CA PHE A 89 13.09 -1.42 -14.88
C PHE A 89 13.20 -2.05 -16.27
N SER A 90 14.13 -2.99 -16.43
CA SER A 90 14.24 -3.79 -17.66
C SER A 90 13.13 -4.84 -17.75
N ALA A 91 12.88 -5.37 -18.96
CA ALA A 91 11.92 -6.47 -19.14
C ALA A 91 12.27 -7.73 -18.30
N SER A 92 13.57 -7.99 -18.09
CA SER A 92 14.03 -9.10 -17.23
C SER A 92 13.65 -8.86 -15.77
N GLU A 93 13.90 -7.67 -15.24
CA GLU A 93 13.50 -7.29 -13.88
C GLU A 93 11.98 -7.31 -13.69
N CYS A 94 11.21 -6.89 -14.71
CA CYS A 94 9.75 -7.03 -14.69
C CYS A 94 9.32 -8.51 -14.64
N ALA A 95 10.01 -9.40 -15.36
CA ALA A 95 9.76 -10.83 -15.29
C ALA A 95 10.14 -11.42 -13.91
N ASP A 96 11.23 -10.95 -13.30
CA ASP A 96 11.59 -11.33 -11.93
C ASP A 96 10.52 -10.89 -10.92
N ALA A 97 9.98 -9.67 -11.05
CA ALA A 97 8.87 -9.20 -10.23
C ALA A 97 7.61 -10.06 -10.43
N MET A 98 7.29 -10.47 -11.67
CA MET A 98 6.20 -11.44 -11.92
C MET A 98 6.44 -12.77 -11.20
N ASN A 99 7.69 -13.25 -11.15
CA ASN A 99 8.02 -14.48 -10.45
C ASN A 99 7.76 -14.37 -8.93
N TYR A 100 8.06 -13.22 -8.31
CA TYR A 100 7.70 -12.99 -6.90
C TYR A 100 6.19 -12.99 -6.68
N LEU A 101 5.41 -12.36 -7.56
CA LEU A 101 3.95 -12.42 -7.52
C LEU A 101 3.41 -13.85 -7.71
N ALA A 102 4.01 -14.61 -8.62
CA ALA A 102 3.66 -16.03 -8.82
C ALA A 102 3.96 -16.89 -7.58
N LEU A 103 5.09 -16.65 -6.90
CA LEU A 103 5.44 -17.28 -5.63
C LEU A 103 4.43 -16.95 -4.52
N ALA A 104 3.86 -15.75 -4.52
CA ALA A 104 2.78 -15.34 -3.64
C ALA A 104 1.42 -15.99 -4.02
N GLY A 105 1.39 -16.84 -5.07
CA GLY A 105 0.20 -17.56 -5.50
C GLY A 105 -0.75 -16.76 -6.41
N TYR A 106 -0.26 -15.69 -7.02
CA TYR A 106 -1.07 -14.88 -7.92
C TYR A 106 -1.23 -15.58 -9.27
N ASP A 107 -2.47 -15.59 -9.76
CA ASP A 107 -2.80 -16.03 -11.11
C ASP A 107 -2.44 -14.96 -12.17
N THR A 108 -2.61 -15.29 -13.43
CA THR A 108 -2.25 -14.42 -14.56
C THR A 108 -2.92 -13.06 -14.49
N GLN A 109 -4.22 -13.00 -14.15
CA GLN A 109 -4.95 -11.74 -14.05
C GLN A 109 -4.42 -10.89 -12.88
N LYS A 110 -4.20 -11.49 -11.73
CA LYS A 110 -3.65 -10.77 -10.57
C LYS A 110 -2.23 -10.27 -10.83
N ILE A 111 -1.38 -11.06 -11.47
CA ILE A 111 -0.03 -10.61 -11.88
C ILE A 111 -0.15 -9.42 -12.82
N TYR A 112 -1.05 -9.50 -13.80
CA TYR A 112 -1.28 -8.43 -14.77
C TYR A 112 -1.67 -7.12 -14.10
N ASP A 113 -2.59 -7.19 -13.15
CA ASP A 113 -3.11 -6.03 -12.43
C ASP A 113 -2.12 -5.48 -11.37
N THR A 114 -1.28 -6.35 -10.77
CA THR A 114 -0.43 -5.97 -9.64
C THR A 114 0.98 -5.57 -10.04
N LEU A 115 1.51 -6.08 -11.15
CA LEU A 115 2.88 -5.79 -11.57
C LEU A 115 3.17 -4.29 -11.70
N PRO A 116 2.34 -3.46 -12.36
CA PRO A 116 2.57 -2.01 -12.42
C PRO A 116 2.65 -1.35 -11.05
N ILE A 117 1.83 -1.84 -10.09
CA ILE A 117 1.77 -1.32 -8.73
C ILE A 117 3.08 -1.62 -7.97
N VAL A 118 3.59 -2.84 -8.12
CA VAL A 118 4.88 -3.26 -7.54
C VAL A 118 6.04 -2.44 -8.09
N LEU A 119 6.08 -2.26 -9.41
CA LEU A 119 7.13 -1.47 -10.07
C LEU A 119 7.09 -0.01 -9.61
N ASN A 120 5.90 0.58 -9.50
CA ASN A 120 5.72 1.93 -8.99
C ASN A 120 6.18 2.06 -7.52
N LEU A 121 5.84 1.09 -6.66
CA LEU A 121 6.28 1.09 -5.26
C LEU A 121 7.79 0.97 -5.15
N ALA A 122 8.41 0.07 -5.94
CA ALA A 122 9.84 -0.12 -5.98
C ALA A 122 10.58 1.15 -6.39
N ALA A 123 10.09 1.81 -7.46
CA ALA A 123 10.65 3.08 -7.92
C ALA A 123 10.50 4.20 -6.89
N ALA A 124 9.28 4.41 -6.38
CA ALA A 124 8.97 5.46 -5.40
C ALA A 124 9.72 5.27 -4.07
N GLY A 125 9.86 4.03 -3.62
CA GLY A 125 10.54 3.68 -2.37
C GLY A 125 12.05 3.52 -2.51
N SER A 126 12.58 3.49 -3.73
CA SER A 126 13.97 3.07 -4.00
C SER A 126 14.31 1.73 -3.33
N ILE A 127 13.38 0.78 -3.38
CA ILE A 127 13.51 -0.55 -2.81
C ILE A 127 13.60 -1.60 -3.92
N ASP A 128 14.15 -2.77 -3.61
CA ASP A 128 14.24 -3.85 -4.58
C ASP A 128 12.86 -4.46 -4.89
N LEU A 129 12.76 -5.11 -6.05
CA LEU A 129 11.49 -5.67 -6.55
C LEU A 129 10.95 -6.81 -5.70
N ALA A 130 11.80 -7.59 -5.07
CA ALA A 130 11.38 -8.66 -4.16
C ALA A 130 10.67 -8.04 -2.95
N SER A 131 11.33 -7.08 -2.29
CA SER A 131 10.76 -6.35 -1.15
C SER A 131 9.47 -5.62 -1.51
N ALA A 132 9.41 -4.99 -2.69
CA ALA A 132 8.20 -4.32 -3.16
C ALA A 132 7.05 -5.30 -3.41
N SER A 133 7.35 -6.46 -4.02
CA SER A 133 6.36 -7.51 -4.28
C SER A 133 5.79 -8.08 -2.98
N ASP A 134 6.67 -8.45 -2.04
CA ASP A 134 6.27 -8.95 -0.72
C ASP A 134 5.42 -7.91 0.02
N MET A 135 5.85 -6.66 0.02
CA MET A 135 5.14 -5.57 0.70
C MET A 135 3.73 -5.37 0.14
N VAL A 136 3.57 -5.37 -1.18
CA VAL A 136 2.24 -5.22 -1.82
C VAL A 136 1.36 -6.43 -1.53
N THR A 137 1.87 -7.65 -1.72
CA THR A 137 1.09 -8.88 -1.55
C THR A 137 0.69 -9.10 -0.10
N ASP A 138 1.60 -8.85 0.83
CA ASP A 138 1.37 -9.00 2.27
C ASP A 138 0.42 -7.93 2.80
N ALA A 139 0.60 -6.65 2.40
CA ALA A 139 -0.31 -5.58 2.77
C ALA A 139 -1.73 -5.84 2.25
N MET A 140 -1.88 -6.25 0.98
CA MET A 140 -3.18 -6.62 0.41
C MET A 140 -3.83 -7.76 1.20
N SER A 141 -3.06 -8.79 1.56
CA SER A 141 -3.55 -9.91 2.37
C SER A 141 -3.93 -9.47 3.78
N ALA A 142 -3.05 -8.74 4.47
CA ALA A 142 -3.26 -8.26 5.83
C ALA A 142 -4.48 -7.33 5.92
N LEU A 143 -4.63 -6.41 4.97
CA LEU A 143 -5.75 -5.45 4.93
C LEU A 143 -7.01 -6.03 4.27
N GLY A 144 -6.94 -7.22 3.66
CA GLY A 144 -8.05 -7.84 2.94
C GLY A 144 -8.49 -7.05 1.70
N MET A 145 -7.54 -6.39 1.05
CA MET A 145 -7.77 -5.49 -0.07
C MET A 145 -7.94 -6.27 -1.38
N LYS A 146 -8.71 -5.70 -2.29
CA LYS A 146 -8.77 -6.15 -3.69
C LYS A 146 -7.62 -5.51 -4.48
N THR A 147 -7.23 -6.14 -5.57
CA THR A 147 -6.13 -5.67 -6.43
C THR A 147 -6.32 -4.22 -6.89
N GLY A 148 -7.55 -3.81 -7.22
CA GLY A 148 -7.85 -2.43 -7.62
C GLY A 148 -7.65 -1.36 -6.53
N GLU A 149 -7.53 -1.76 -5.27
CA GLU A 149 -7.30 -0.85 -4.13
C GLU A 149 -5.82 -0.68 -3.80
N ALA A 150 -4.99 -1.62 -4.24
CA ALA A 150 -3.55 -1.64 -3.94
C ALA A 150 -2.81 -0.43 -4.54
N GLY A 151 -3.20 0.03 -5.73
CA GLY A 151 -2.63 1.23 -6.35
C GLY A 151 -2.83 2.47 -5.49
N THR A 152 -4.04 2.68 -4.96
CA THR A 152 -4.34 3.78 -4.05
C THR A 152 -3.51 3.70 -2.77
N MET A 153 -3.34 2.50 -2.20
CA MET A 153 -2.49 2.30 -1.03
C MET A 153 -1.03 2.69 -1.31
N VAL A 154 -0.48 2.25 -2.44
CA VAL A 154 0.89 2.56 -2.84
C VAL A 154 1.09 4.06 -3.07
N ASP A 155 0.14 4.73 -3.71
CA ASP A 155 0.17 6.19 -3.87
C ASP A 155 0.16 6.92 -2.53
N GLN A 156 -0.70 6.49 -1.60
CA GLN A 156 -0.78 7.05 -0.26
C GLN A 156 0.51 6.81 0.54
N MET A 157 1.11 5.61 0.47
CA MET A 157 2.40 5.31 1.11
C MET A 157 3.51 6.20 0.56
N SER A 158 3.60 6.34 -0.77
CA SER A 158 4.59 7.19 -1.44
C SER A 158 4.44 8.65 -1.03
N LYS A 159 3.20 9.14 -0.99
CA LYS A 159 2.91 10.51 -0.56
C LYS A 159 3.23 10.73 0.92
N THR A 160 2.86 9.79 1.79
CA THR A 160 3.22 9.85 3.21
C THR A 160 4.73 9.90 3.40
N ALA A 161 5.48 9.04 2.69
CA ALA A 161 6.93 9.03 2.75
C ALA A 161 7.56 10.34 2.28
N SER A 162 6.94 11.03 1.30
CA SER A 162 7.45 12.31 0.78
C SER A 162 7.07 13.53 1.64
N THR A 163 6.04 13.42 2.49
CA THR A 163 5.49 14.53 3.28
C THR A 163 5.78 14.41 4.77
N THR A 164 6.22 13.25 5.23
CA THR A 164 6.50 12.98 6.66
C THR A 164 7.88 12.34 6.83
N ASN A 165 8.35 12.27 8.07
CA ASN A 165 9.69 11.75 8.38
C ASN A 165 9.75 10.22 8.41
N THR A 166 9.40 9.56 7.30
CA THR A 166 9.42 8.11 7.14
C THR A 166 9.88 7.71 5.73
N SER A 167 9.94 6.41 5.47
CA SER A 167 10.17 5.85 4.14
C SER A 167 9.08 4.85 3.77
N VAL A 168 8.97 4.52 2.48
CA VAL A 168 8.04 3.49 1.98
C VAL A 168 8.29 2.15 2.69
N SER A 169 9.56 1.77 2.88
CA SER A 169 9.92 0.53 3.60
C SER A 169 9.41 0.55 5.05
N GLN A 170 9.63 1.65 5.79
CA GLN A 170 9.16 1.78 7.16
C GLN A 170 7.63 1.75 7.26
N LEU A 171 6.92 2.35 6.29
CA LEU A 171 5.46 2.27 6.22
C LEU A 171 4.99 0.84 5.97
N GLY A 172 5.64 0.11 5.06
CA GLY A 172 5.37 -1.30 4.83
C GLY A 172 5.53 -2.14 6.08
N GLU A 173 6.67 -2.03 6.78
CA GLU A 173 6.89 -2.70 8.07
C GLU A 173 5.81 -2.39 9.11
N ALA A 174 5.38 -1.12 9.19
CA ALA A 174 4.31 -0.70 10.09
C ALA A 174 2.98 -1.35 9.72
N ILE A 175 2.58 -1.34 8.44
CA ILE A 175 1.34 -1.93 7.93
C ILE A 175 1.30 -3.43 8.21
N LEU A 176 2.39 -4.15 7.94
CA LEU A 176 2.49 -5.59 8.24
C LEU A 176 2.37 -5.87 9.74
N THR A 177 2.97 -5.03 10.58
CA THR A 177 2.91 -5.17 12.04
C THR A 177 1.51 -4.91 12.59
N ILE A 178 0.76 -3.95 12.04
CA ILE A 178 -0.64 -3.71 12.40
C ILE A 178 -1.51 -4.89 11.96
N GLY A 179 -1.23 -5.42 10.78
CA GLY A 179 -1.93 -6.58 10.21
C GLY A 179 -3.43 -6.36 10.08
N ALA A 180 -4.21 -7.41 10.36
CA ALA A 180 -5.66 -7.38 10.20
C ALA A 180 -6.39 -6.34 11.07
N THR A 181 -5.77 -5.81 12.12
CA THR A 181 -6.35 -4.73 12.94
C THR A 181 -6.62 -3.47 12.12
N ALA A 182 -5.81 -3.22 11.08
CA ALA A 182 -6.00 -2.07 10.20
C ALA A 182 -7.30 -2.12 9.37
N LYS A 183 -7.90 -3.29 9.18
CA LYS A 183 -9.19 -3.44 8.46
C LYS A 183 -10.36 -2.72 9.14
N THR A 184 -10.25 -2.46 10.41
CA THR A 184 -11.31 -1.87 11.22
C THR A 184 -11.27 -0.34 11.25
N ILE A 185 -10.22 0.26 10.68
CA ILE A 185 -10.07 1.72 10.60
C ILE A 185 -11.08 2.26 9.57
N LYS A 186 -11.95 3.18 9.98
CA LYS A 186 -13.03 3.72 9.16
C LYS A 186 -12.52 4.43 7.90
N GLY A 187 -11.47 5.21 8.02
CA GLY A 187 -10.84 5.95 6.92
C GLY A 187 -9.91 5.09 6.04
N GLY A 188 -9.85 3.78 6.27
CA GLY A 188 -9.06 2.85 5.47
C GLY A 188 -7.57 3.18 5.44
N THR A 189 -6.95 2.97 4.27
CA THR A 189 -5.51 3.20 4.09
C THR A 189 -5.09 4.67 4.19
N ALA A 190 -5.98 5.61 3.89
CA ALA A 190 -5.70 7.03 4.06
C ALA A 190 -5.51 7.40 5.54
N GLU A 191 -6.43 7.02 6.39
CA GLU A 191 -6.34 7.25 7.83
C GLU A 191 -5.16 6.50 8.46
N LEU A 192 -4.93 5.26 8.02
CA LEU A 192 -3.78 4.46 8.45
C LEU A 192 -2.45 5.17 8.15
N ASN A 193 -2.25 5.61 6.91
CA ASN A 193 -1.03 6.31 6.51
C ASN A 193 -0.89 7.67 7.21
N THR A 194 -1.99 8.37 7.46
CA THR A 194 -1.98 9.64 8.22
C THR A 194 -1.49 9.41 9.65
N ALA A 195 -2.06 8.42 10.36
CA ALA A 195 -1.65 8.08 11.72
C ALA A 195 -0.17 7.67 11.78
N LEU A 196 0.28 6.82 10.85
CA LEU A 196 1.68 6.40 10.76
C LEU A 196 2.61 7.57 10.44
N GLY A 197 2.19 8.49 9.57
CA GLY A 197 2.93 9.71 9.24
C GLY A 197 3.09 10.64 10.45
N ILE A 198 2.03 10.82 11.25
CA ILE A 198 2.07 11.58 12.51
C ILE A 198 3.05 10.94 13.49
N LEU A 199 2.97 9.64 13.69
CA LEU A 199 3.90 8.91 14.57
C LEU A 199 5.34 9.05 14.09
N ALA A 200 5.57 8.94 12.78
CA ALA A 200 6.89 9.06 12.19
C ALA A 200 7.50 10.45 12.35
N ASN A 201 6.71 11.51 12.26
CA ASN A 201 7.16 12.88 12.54
C ASN A 201 7.59 13.06 14.01
N ASN A 202 7.09 12.22 14.91
CA ASN A 202 7.45 12.17 16.32
C ASN A 202 8.52 11.10 16.63
N GLY A 203 9.16 10.53 15.61
CA GLY A 203 10.26 9.57 15.76
C GLY A 203 9.84 8.11 15.92
N ILE A 204 8.54 7.79 15.93
CA ILE A 204 8.00 6.43 16.09
C ILE A 204 7.70 5.86 14.72
N LYS A 205 8.55 4.96 14.19
CA LYS A 205 8.55 4.53 12.79
C LYS A 205 8.58 3.01 12.64
N GLY A 206 8.35 2.55 11.42
CA GLY A 206 8.50 1.14 11.06
C GLY A 206 7.64 0.23 11.92
N ALA A 207 8.15 -0.94 12.25
CA ALA A 207 7.46 -1.94 13.07
C ALA A 207 7.08 -1.43 14.46
N GLU A 208 7.86 -0.50 15.05
CA GLU A 208 7.53 0.15 16.31
C GLU A 208 6.26 0.98 16.18
N GLY A 209 6.19 1.85 15.15
CA GLY A 209 5.00 2.65 14.84
C GLY A 209 3.76 1.79 14.62
N GLY A 210 3.92 0.70 13.86
CA GLY A 210 2.85 -0.28 13.64
C GLY A 210 2.38 -0.95 14.93
N THR A 211 3.31 -1.33 15.81
CA THR A 211 2.99 -1.94 17.12
C THR A 211 2.18 -1.00 18.00
N HIS A 212 2.64 0.23 18.16
CA HIS A 212 1.95 1.22 18.99
C HIS A 212 0.57 1.57 18.43
N LEU A 213 0.47 1.80 17.11
CA LEU A 213 -0.83 2.11 16.49
C LEU A 213 -1.81 0.94 16.62
N ARG A 214 -1.36 -0.31 16.42
CA ARG A 214 -2.18 -1.50 16.67
C ARG A 214 -2.70 -1.53 18.10
N ASN A 215 -1.84 -1.28 19.09
CA ASN A 215 -2.22 -1.30 20.50
C ASN A 215 -3.23 -0.20 20.82
N VAL A 216 -3.07 1.00 20.25
CA VAL A 216 -4.03 2.11 20.38
C VAL A 216 -5.40 1.70 19.84
N ILE A 217 -5.45 1.14 18.63
CA ILE A 217 -6.70 0.67 18.01
C ILE A 217 -7.37 -0.40 18.88
N LEU A 218 -6.61 -1.39 19.36
CA LEU A 218 -7.13 -2.47 20.19
C LEU A 218 -7.65 -1.96 21.54
N ALA A 219 -6.98 -0.99 22.16
CA ALA A 219 -7.43 -0.38 23.39
C ALA A 219 -8.77 0.37 23.24
N LEU A 220 -8.98 0.99 22.06
CA LEU A 220 -10.24 1.66 21.72
C LEU A 220 -11.35 0.66 21.36
N GLN A 221 -11.02 -0.44 20.68
CA GLN A 221 -12.00 -1.45 20.26
C GLN A 221 -12.48 -2.38 21.38
N SER A 222 -11.60 -2.69 22.31
CA SER A 222 -11.86 -3.63 23.39
C SER A 222 -11.30 -3.05 24.70
N PRO A 223 -11.87 -1.94 25.18
CA PRO A 223 -11.39 -1.30 26.38
C PRO A 223 -11.63 -2.18 27.62
N THR A 224 -10.74 -2.09 28.60
CA THR A 224 -11.00 -2.65 29.92
C THR A 224 -12.16 -1.91 30.59
N ASP A 225 -12.81 -2.52 31.58
CA ASP A 225 -13.91 -1.88 32.32
C ASP A 225 -13.52 -0.49 32.85
N LYS A 226 -12.29 -0.33 33.31
CA LYS A 226 -11.74 0.95 33.75
C LYS A 226 -11.61 1.95 32.62
N ALA A 227 -11.11 1.52 31.46
CA ALA A 227 -10.95 2.36 30.29
C ALA A 227 -12.32 2.78 29.74
N ALA A 228 -13.27 1.84 29.64
CA ALA A 228 -14.64 2.11 29.21
C ALA A 228 -15.33 3.14 30.11
N ALA A 229 -15.28 2.96 31.41
CA ALA A 229 -15.85 3.92 32.39
C ALA A 229 -15.16 5.30 32.33
N CYS A 230 -13.88 5.34 31.97
CA CYS A 230 -13.15 6.60 31.78
C CYS A 230 -13.59 7.31 30.51
N MET A 231 -13.72 6.60 29.38
CA MET A 231 -14.20 7.15 28.11
C MET A 231 -15.65 7.62 28.21
N GLU A 232 -16.53 6.85 28.85
CA GLU A 232 -17.93 7.24 29.10
C GLU A 232 -18.03 8.58 29.85
N LYS A 233 -17.21 8.77 30.89
CA LYS A 233 -17.18 10.04 31.66
C LYS A 233 -16.72 11.23 30.84
N LEU A 234 -15.92 10.99 29.82
CA LEU A 234 -15.41 12.02 28.90
C LEU A 234 -16.35 12.23 27.69
N GLY A 235 -17.41 11.43 27.55
CA GLY A 235 -18.30 11.46 26.39
C GLY A 235 -17.66 10.92 25.12
N VAL A 236 -16.66 10.03 25.23
CA VAL A 236 -15.94 9.44 24.09
C VAL A 236 -16.63 8.16 23.67
N GLU A 237 -17.15 8.14 22.47
CA GLU A 237 -17.73 6.95 21.82
C GLU A 237 -16.78 6.42 20.75
N THR A 238 -16.48 5.12 20.77
CA THR A 238 -15.59 4.48 19.81
C THR A 238 -16.32 3.93 18.60
N TYR A 239 -17.62 3.68 18.73
CA TYR A 239 -18.47 3.13 17.68
C TYR A 239 -19.59 4.09 17.32
N ASP A 240 -20.03 4.06 16.08
CA ASP A 240 -21.23 4.76 15.61
C ASP A 240 -22.51 3.96 15.92
N SER A 241 -23.68 4.52 15.60
CA SER A 241 -24.98 3.88 15.82
C SER A 241 -25.18 2.58 15.04
N GLU A 242 -24.36 2.33 14.01
CA GLU A 242 -24.39 1.13 13.19
C GLU A 242 -23.41 0.06 13.68
N GLY A 243 -22.64 0.36 14.73
CA GLY A 243 -21.63 -0.54 15.30
C GLY A 243 -20.31 -0.55 14.56
N ASN A 244 -20.05 0.39 13.66
CA ASN A 244 -18.75 0.56 13.02
C ASN A 244 -17.84 1.44 13.89
N MET A 245 -16.56 1.13 13.90
CA MET A 245 -15.59 2.00 14.56
C MET A 245 -15.57 3.37 13.89
N ARG A 246 -15.64 4.44 14.69
CA ARG A 246 -15.49 5.82 14.22
C ARG A 246 -14.06 6.09 13.78
N SER A 247 -13.82 7.21 13.09
CA SER A 247 -12.44 7.59 12.72
C SER A 247 -11.55 7.79 13.95
N LEU A 248 -10.27 7.47 13.81
CA LEU A 248 -9.30 7.70 14.89
C LEU A 248 -9.18 9.19 15.23
N ASN A 249 -9.24 10.05 14.20
CA ASN A 249 -9.22 11.51 14.39
C ASN A 249 -10.40 11.98 15.25
N ASP A 250 -11.62 11.51 14.98
CA ASP A 250 -12.81 11.88 15.76
C ASP A 250 -12.73 11.36 17.20
N ILE A 251 -12.38 10.08 17.38
CA ILE A 251 -12.29 9.47 18.71
C ILE A 251 -11.23 10.18 19.58
N LEU A 252 -10.05 10.45 19.00
CA LEU A 252 -8.98 11.14 19.71
C LEU A 252 -9.28 12.63 19.90
N GLY A 253 -10.02 13.25 18.98
CA GLY A 253 -10.54 14.61 19.12
C GLY A 253 -11.54 14.76 20.27
N ASP A 254 -12.48 13.81 20.38
CA ASP A 254 -13.42 13.75 21.52
C ASP A 254 -12.68 13.55 22.84
N LEU A 255 -11.65 12.68 22.84
CA LEU A 255 -10.81 12.47 24.01
C LEU A 255 -10.09 13.75 24.44
N ASN A 256 -9.54 14.51 23.49
CA ASN A 256 -8.95 15.83 23.74
C ASN A 256 -9.97 16.80 24.33
N THR A 257 -11.15 16.90 23.72
CA THR A 257 -12.24 17.78 24.16
C THR A 257 -12.72 17.41 25.55
N GLY A 258 -12.91 16.11 25.84
CA GLY A 258 -13.30 15.63 27.15
C GLY A 258 -12.28 15.91 28.26
N MET A 259 -11.01 16.11 27.88
CA MET A 259 -9.94 16.49 28.80
C MET A 259 -9.69 18.01 28.88
N ASP A 260 -10.49 18.85 28.24
CA ASP A 260 -10.31 20.30 28.29
C ASP A 260 -10.44 20.85 29.71
N GLY A 261 -9.59 21.82 30.04
CA GLY A 261 -9.54 22.41 31.37
C GLY A 261 -8.81 21.58 32.44
N MET A 262 -8.40 20.34 32.13
CA MET A 262 -7.65 19.50 33.06
C MET A 262 -6.16 19.85 33.08
N THR A 263 -5.54 19.62 34.23
CA THR A 263 -4.08 19.74 34.38
C THR A 263 -3.34 18.66 33.59
N SER A 264 -2.07 18.88 33.24
CA SER A 264 -1.24 17.88 32.55
C SER A 264 -1.18 16.55 33.32
N ALA A 265 -1.16 16.56 34.63
CA ALA A 265 -1.12 15.35 35.44
C ALA A 265 -2.44 14.55 35.34
N GLU A 266 -3.57 15.26 35.34
CA GLU A 266 -4.90 14.62 35.17
C GLU A 266 -5.03 14.03 33.78
N LYS A 267 -4.64 14.75 32.72
CA LYS A 267 -4.63 14.25 31.34
C LYS A 267 -3.80 12.99 31.22
N GLN A 268 -2.56 12.98 31.75
CA GLN A 268 -1.70 11.80 31.69
C GLN A 268 -2.27 10.60 32.47
N ASN A 269 -2.94 10.83 33.60
CA ASN A 269 -3.60 9.77 34.35
C ASN A 269 -4.78 9.15 33.58
N ILE A 270 -5.53 9.97 32.85
CA ILE A 270 -6.62 9.53 31.98
C ILE A 270 -6.08 8.68 30.85
N ILE A 271 -5.10 9.20 30.10
CA ILE A 271 -4.46 8.51 28.98
C ILE A 271 -3.88 7.17 29.44
N ALA A 272 -3.19 7.13 30.58
CA ALA A 272 -2.64 5.92 31.18
C ALA A 272 -3.71 4.96 31.76
N SER A 273 -4.95 5.40 31.90
CA SER A 273 -6.07 4.56 32.30
C SER A 273 -6.75 3.88 31.11
N ILE A 274 -6.67 4.49 29.92
CA ILE A 274 -7.26 3.99 28.68
C ILE A 274 -6.23 3.15 27.91
N PHE A 275 -4.99 3.63 27.79
CA PHE A 275 -3.95 3.02 26.99
C PHE A 275 -2.83 2.41 27.84
N ASN A 276 -2.06 1.50 27.25
CA ASN A 276 -0.90 0.93 27.92
C ASN A 276 0.20 1.99 28.12
N LYS A 277 0.96 1.86 29.19
CA LYS A 277 2.04 2.80 29.50
C LYS A 277 3.14 2.83 28.43
N THR A 278 3.36 1.74 27.72
CA THR A 278 4.31 1.62 26.63
C THR A 278 3.88 2.44 25.40
N ASP A 279 2.59 2.70 25.26
CA ASP A 279 2.03 3.36 24.07
C ASP A 279 1.80 4.87 24.29
N LEU A 280 2.08 5.40 25.51
CA LEU A 280 1.77 6.79 25.86
C LEU A 280 2.46 7.81 24.94
N ALA A 281 3.67 7.57 24.49
CA ALA A 281 4.36 8.45 23.57
C ALA A 281 3.62 8.55 22.23
N ALA A 282 3.19 7.40 21.71
CA ALA A 282 2.41 7.32 20.46
C ALA A 282 1.04 8.00 20.63
N VAL A 283 0.32 7.70 21.73
CA VAL A 283 -0.98 8.32 22.03
C VAL A 283 -0.86 9.83 22.13
N ASN A 284 0.12 10.35 22.87
CA ASN A 284 0.35 11.79 23.00
C ASN A 284 0.67 12.43 21.63
N SER A 285 1.44 11.75 20.80
CA SER A 285 1.76 12.22 19.43
C SER A 285 0.50 12.31 18.56
N LEU A 286 -0.38 11.31 18.63
CA LEU A 286 -1.64 11.31 17.88
C LEU A 286 -2.58 12.39 18.41
N LEU A 287 -2.78 12.49 19.74
CA LEU A 287 -3.63 13.50 20.39
C LEU A 287 -3.19 14.94 20.04
N ALA A 288 -1.90 15.20 20.03
CA ALA A 288 -1.36 16.52 19.69
C ALA A 288 -1.60 16.96 18.23
N ASN A 289 -1.99 16.02 17.36
CA ASN A 289 -2.17 16.26 15.93
C ASN A 289 -3.59 15.97 15.44
N THR A 290 -4.60 15.88 16.32
CA THR A 290 -6.02 15.75 15.95
C THR A 290 -6.57 17.02 15.31
N GLY A 291 -7.71 16.92 14.63
CA GLY A 291 -8.40 18.04 13.97
C GLY A 291 -7.65 18.52 12.73
N ASP A 292 -7.50 19.83 12.56
CA ASP A 292 -6.97 20.49 11.35
C ASP A 292 -5.62 19.93 10.90
N THR A 293 -4.73 19.57 11.82
CA THR A 293 -3.41 19.00 11.49
C THR A 293 -3.56 17.64 10.86
N TRP A 294 -4.41 16.79 11.44
CA TRP A 294 -4.72 15.45 10.89
C TRP A 294 -5.36 15.59 9.51
N ASP A 295 -6.40 16.41 9.42
CA ASP A 295 -7.17 16.60 8.19
C ASP A 295 -6.31 17.14 7.06
N SER A 296 -5.44 18.12 7.34
CA SER A 296 -4.50 18.68 6.35
C SER A 296 -3.51 17.62 5.85
N LEU A 297 -2.98 16.79 6.73
CA LEU A 297 -2.08 15.70 6.33
C LEU A 297 -2.83 14.64 5.53
N GLN A 298 -4.01 14.22 5.98
CA GLN A 298 -4.84 13.23 5.28
C GLN A 298 -5.26 13.73 3.90
N GLN A 299 -5.65 14.99 3.79
CA GLN A 299 -5.95 15.62 2.51
C GLN A 299 -4.73 15.59 1.58
N SER A 300 -3.55 15.99 2.07
CA SER A 300 -2.30 15.92 1.29
C SER A 300 -1.99 14.52 0.79
N ILE A 301 -2.24 13.50 1.61
CA ILE A 301 -2.02 12.09 1.26
C ILE A 301 -3.01 11.60 0.19
N THR A 302 -4.25 12.08 0.22
CA THR A 302 -5.34 11.62 -0.65
C THR A 302 -5.46 12.39 -1.96
N GLU A 303 -5.06 13.67 -2.00
CA GLU A 303 -5.12 14.50 -3.22
C GLU A 303 -4.11 14.10 -4.30
N SER A 304 -3.20 13.25 -3.98
CA SER A 304 -2.13 12.83 -4.89
C SER A 304 -2.54 11.67 -5.77
N GLY A 305 -3.25 11.92 -6.85
CA GLY A 305 -3.34 10.93 -7.92
C GLY A 305 -1.94 10.65 -8.51
N GLY A 306 -1.41 9.42 -8.37
CA GLY A 306 -0.18 8.99 -9.00
C GLY A 306 1.12 9.51 -8.35
N ALA A 307 1.17 9.67 -7.03
CA ALA A 307 2.40 10.08 -6.32
C ALA A 307 3.57 9.11 -6.60
N ALA A 308 3.30 7.81 -6.70
CA ALA A 308 4.29 6.81 -7.06
C ALA A 308 4.81 6.95 -8.50
N GLN A 309 4.06 7.62 -9.39
CA GLN A 309 4.47 7.88 -10.78
C GLN A 309 5.27 9.17 -10.95
N GLN A 310 5.28 10.04 -9.94
CA GLN A 310 5.95 11.34 -9.98
C GLN A 310 7.36 11.31 -9.35
N MET A 311 7.71 10.24 -8.68
CA MET A 311 9.02 10.00 -8.07
C MET A 311 9.91 9.15 -8.95
#